data_e0ef6fa0c7ea9e71e3a5e40ff0ebb2e6
#
_entry.id   e0ef6fa0c7ea9e71e3a5e40ff0ebb2e6
#
_cell.length_a   1.000
_cell.length_b   1.000
_cell.length_c   1.000
_cell.angle_alpha   90.00
_cell.angle_beta   90.00
_cell.angle_gamma   90.00
#
_symmetry.space_group_name_H-M   'P 1'
#
loop_
_entity.id
_entity.type
_entity.pdbx_description
1 polymer ?
#
loop_
_entity_poly.entity_id
_entity_poly.type
_entity_poly.pdbx_seq_one_letter_code
_entity_poly.pdbx_strand_id
1 'polypeptide(L)'
;MKILFICKYNRFRSQVAESYFRKINKDKSIKSYSAGAIKGTFIAKSVKDIGKKLGINLSGKPKGINEKLLKDVDLLVITANDVPKQLFEKKTRKVIKWNIPDTSQDDLCNIERISRMIMKKVDKLNETLEKK
;
A
#
# COMPACT_ATOMS: atom_id res chain seq x y z
N MET A 1 0.63 -0.03 -17.14
CA MET A 1 1.17 -0.78 -15.99
C MET A 1 0.19 -0.76 -14.83
N LYS A 2 0.00 -1.87 -14.19
CA LYS A 2 -0.88 -2.00 -13.02
C LYS A 2 -0.07 -2.40 -11.81
N ILE A 3 -0.14 -1.60 -10.72
CA ILE A 3 0.54 -1.87 -9.46
C ILE A 3 -0.51 -2.10 -8.37
N LEU A 4 -0.31 -3.13 -7.57
CA LEU A 4 -1.21 -3.47 -6.47
C LEU A 4 -0.41 -3.50 -5.16
N PHE A 5 -0.77 -2.64 -4.22
CA PHE A 5 -0.18 -2.62 -2.87
C PHE A 5 -1.03 -3.46 -1.94
N ILE A 6 -0.39 -4.38 -1.22
CA ILE A 6 -1.08 -5.35 -0.34
C ILE A 6 -0.56 -5.22 1.09
N CYS A 7 -1.47 -5.24 2.05
CA CYS A 7 -1.14 -5.49 3.45
C CYS A 7 -2.16 -6.48 4.02
N LYS A 8 -2.21 -6.63 5.34
CA LYS A 8 -3.10 -7.64 5.91
C LYS A 8 -4.58 -7.28 5.75
N TYR A 9 -4.98 -6.06 6.13
CA TYR A 9 -6.39 -5.66 6.18
C TYR A 9 -6.75 -4.47 5.28
N ASN A 10 -5.81 -3.89 4.56
CA ASN A 10 -6.03 -2.69 3.74
C ASN A 10 -6.63 -1.50 4.52
N ARG A 11 -6.29 -1.39 5.79
CA ARG A 11 -6.80 -0.31 6.64
C ARG A 11 -5.72 0.69 7.06
N PHE A 12 -4.46 0.47 6.68
CA PHE A 12 -3.36 1.37 7.00
C PHE A 12 -2.24 1.28 5.96
N ARG A 13 -1.35 0.29 6.06
CA ARG A 13 -0.08 0.25 5.30
C ARG A 13 -0.26 0.34 3.79
N SER A 14 -1.10 -0.47 3.20
CA SER A 14 -1.32 -0.45 1.75
C SER A 14 -2.09 0.78 1.29
N GLN A 15 -2.97 1.32 2.13
CA GLN A 15 -3.69 2.56 1.83
C GLN A 15 -2.72 3.75 1.77
N VAL A 16 -1.78 3.83 2.70
CA VAL A 16 -0.74 4.87 2.71
C VAL A 16 0.10 4.77 1.43
N ALA A 17 0.54 3.55 1.10
CA ALA A 17 1.37 3.33 -0.08
C ALA A 17 0.64 3.75 -1.37
N GLU A 18 -0.59 3.30 -1.54
CA GLU A 18 -1.38 3.64 -2.73
C GLU A 18 -1.63 5.14 -2.84
N SER A 19 -2.08 5.76 -1.77
CA SER A 19 -2.43 7.18 -1.77
C SER A 19 -1.22 8.05 -2.03
N TYR A 20 -0.09 7.73 -1.40
CA TYR A 20 1.14 8.48 -1.60
C TYR A 20 1.70 8.28 -3.01
N PHE A 21 1.72 7.04 -3.50
CA PHE A 21 2.17 6.77 -4.87
C PHE A 21 1.35 7.55 -5.88
N ARG A 22 0.03 7.54 -5.73
CA ARG A 22 -0.87 8.28 -6.63
C ARG A 22 -0.59 9.78 -6.60
N LYS A 23 -0.20 10.31 -5.43
CA LYS A 23 0.12 11.72 -5.27
C LYS A 23 1.40 12.11 -6.00
N ILE A 24 2.46 11.29 -5.92
CA ILE A 24 3.78 11.66 -6.45
C ILE A 24 4.04 11.17 -7.87
N ASN A 25 3.31 10.15 -8.31
CA ASN A 25 3.52 9.57 -9.64
C ASN A 25 2.95 10.49 -10.73
N LYS A 26 3.79 10.86 -11.69
CA LYS A 26 3.41 11.72 -12.79
C LYS A 26 3.01 10.97 -14.05
N ASP A 27 3.29 9.66 -14.11
CA ASP A 27 2.97 8.83 -15.26
C ASP A 27 1.53 8.31 -15.17
N LYS A 28 0.64 8.91 -15.91
CA LYS A 28 -0.79 8.59 -15.89
C LYS A 28 -1.11 7.20 -16.47
N SER A 29 -0.16 6.57 -17.16
CA SER A 29 -0.35 5.23 -17.67
C SER A 29 -0.21 4.17 -16.57
N ILE A 30 0.36 4.53 -15.42
CA ILE A 30 0.50 3.62 -14.28
C ILE A 30 -0.75 3.74 -13.41
N LYS A 31 -1.48 2.62 -13.28
CA LYS A 31 -2.66 2.54 -12.41
C LYS A 31 -2.29 1.82 -11.13
N SER A 32 -2.62 2.42 -9.99
CA SER A 32 -2.31 1.86 -8.68
C SER A 32 -3.58 1.54 -7.89
N TYR A 33 -3.52 0.44 -7.17
CA TYR A 33 -4.62 -0.05 -6.35
C TYR A 33 -4.06 -0.56 -5.03
N SER A 34 -4.92 -0.80 -4.06
CA SER A 34 -4.53 -1.46 -2.82
C SER A 34 -5.62 -2.43 -2.38
N ALA A 35 -5.21 -3.44 -1.61
CA ALA A 35 -6.13 -4.41 -1.04
C ALA A 35 -5.48 -5.09 0.17
N GLY A 36 -6.27 -5.79 0.96
CA GLY A 36 -5.78 -6.61 2.06
C GLY A 36 -5.86 -8.08 1.72
N ALA A 37 -4.97 -8.87 2.29
CA ALA A 37 -5.09 -10.33 2.22
C ALA A 37 -6.45 -10.75 2.79
N ILE A 38 -6.93 -9.99 3.77
CA ILE A 38 -8.26 -10.12 4.36
C ILE A 38 -8.92 -8.74 4.26
N LYS A 39 -10.24 -8.69 4.04
CA LYS A 39 -10.96 -7.42 4.00
C LYS A 39 -11.06 -6.83 5.41
N GLY A 40 -10.57 -5.61 5.61
CA GLY A 40 -10.75 -4.87 6.84
C GLY A 40 -12.13 -4.21 6.90
N THR A 41 -12.44 -3.60 8.05
CA THR A 41 -13.75 -2.99 8.27
C THR A 41 -13.77 -1.50 7.99
N PHE A 42 -12.80 -0.76 8.53
CA PHE A 42 -12.72 0.69 8.32
C PHE A 42 -11.30 1.19 8.56
N ILE A 43 -11.00 2.39 8.07
CA ILE A 43 -9.74 3.08 8.35
C ILE A 43 -9.97 3.88 9.63
N ALA A 44 -9.13 3.65 10.65
CA ALA A 44 -9.25 4.33 11.93
C ALA A 44 -9.06 5.85 11.76
N LYS A 45 -9.75 6.63 12.59
CA LYS A 45 -9.62 8.09 12.58
C LYS A 45 -8.17 8.52 12.82
N SER A 46 -7.46 7.84 13.72
CA SER A 46 -6.04 8.10 14.01
C SER A 46 -5.17 8.01 12.75
N VAL A 47 -5.41 6.98 11.94
CA VAL A 47 -4.68 6.76 10.68
C VAL A 47 -5.02 7.88 9.69
N LYS A 48 -6.29 8.23 9.57
CA LYS A 48 -6.73 9.32 8.68
C LYS A 48 -6.13 10.65 9.10
N ASP A 49 -6.10 10.94 10.40
CA ASP A 49 -5.56 12.19 10.93
C ASP A 49 -4.05 12.31 10.68
N ILE A 50 -3.30 11.25 10.90
CA ILE A 50 -1.87 11.22 10.59
C ILE A 50 -1.64 11.35 9.09
N GLY A 51 -2.42 10.66 8.28
CA GLY A 51 -2.36 10.80 6.82
C GLY A 51 -2.54 12.24 6.40
N LYS A 52 -3.57 12.90 6.93
CA LYS A 52 -3.84 14.32 6.63
C LYS A 52 -2.67 15.21 7.03
N LYS A 53 -2.08 14.97 8.21
CA LYS A 53 -0.89 15.69 8.67
C LYS A 53 0.27 15.55 7.69
N LEU A 54 0.41 14.39 7.07
CA LEU A 54 1.49 14.09 6.11
C LEU A 54 1.10 14.44 4.66
N GLY A 55 -0.05 15.05 4.45
CA GLY A 55 -0.51 15.44 3.12
C GLY A 55 -1.09 14.30 2.29
N ILE A 56 -1.56 13.24 2.94
CA ILE A 56 -2.13 12.07 2.27
C ILE A 56 -3.62 11.97 2.60
N ASN A 57 -4.45 11.81 1.57
CA ASN A 57 -5.89 11.65 1.76
C ASN A 57 -6.25 10.15 1.80
N LEU A 58 -6.62 9.65 2.97
CA LEU A 58 -6.99 8.26 3.19
C LEU A 58 -8.52 8.12 3.30
N SER A 59 -9.21 8.46 2.21
CA SER A 59 -10.68 8.43 2.16
C SER A 59 -11.26 7.13 1.64
N GLY A 60 -10.43 6.21 1.18
CA GLY A 60 -10.89 4.93 0.64
C GLY A 60 -11.45 4.00 1.71
N LYS A 61 -12.15 2.96 1.27
CA LYS A 61 -12.63 1.90 2.14
C LYS A 61 -11.70 0.69 2.03
N PRO A 62 -11.48 -0.05 3.13
CA PRO A 62 -10.70 -1.29 3.05
C PRO A 62 -11.33 -2.28 2.06
N LYS A 63 -10.47 -2.89 1.24
CA LYS A 63 -10.87 -3.88 0.24
C LYS A 63 -10.10 -5.16 0.46
N GLY A 64 -10.74 -6.29 0.23
CA GLY A 64 -10.07 -7.58 0.20
C GLY A 64 -9.61 -7.90 -1.22
N ILE A 65 -8.66 -8.81 -1.32
CA ILE A 65 -8.16 -9.33 -2.60
C ILE A 65 -9.29 -10.10 -3.31
N ASN A 66 -9.37 -9.93 -4.62
CA ASN A 66 -10.23 -10.72 -5.46
C ASN A 66 -9.55 -10.95 -6.82
N GLU A 67 -10.11 -11.85 -7.63
CA GLU A 67 -9.52 -12.18 -8.93
C GLU A 67 -9.44 -10.98 -9.87
N LYS A 68 -10.43 -10.10 -9.82
CA LYS A 68 -10.45 -8.91 -10.67
C LYS A 68 -9.28 -7.97 -10.37
N LEU A 69 -8.97 -7.78 -9.07
CA LEU A 69 -7.84 -6.95 -8.67
C LEU A 69 -6.50 -7.58 -9.07
N LEU A 70 -6.39 -8.92 -8.97
CA LEU A 70 -5.15 -9.62 -9.28
C LEU A 70 -4.91 -9.76 -10.78
N LYS A 71 -5.93 -9.57 -11.59
CA LYS A 71 -5.81 -9.74 -13.04
C LYS A 71 -4.88 -8.67 -13.63
N ASP A 72 -3.93 -9.11 -14.43
CA ASP A 72 -3.01 -8.26 -15.17
C ASP A 72 -2.16 -7.32 -14.29
N VAL A 73 -1.88 -7.73 -13.05
CA VAL A 73 -0.98 -6.98 -12.17
C VAL A 73 0.45 -7.17 -12.65
N ASP A 74 1.11 -6.08 -13.00
CA ASP A 74 2.52 -6.09 -13.42
C ASP A 74 3.45 -6.14 -12.21
N LEU A 75 3.10 -5.43 -11.15
CA LEU A 75 3.89 -5.40 -9.93
C LEU A 75 2.98 -5.44 -8.72
N LEU A 76 3.17 -6.44 -7.87
CA LEU A 76 2.50 -6.53 -6.58
C LEU A 76 3.50 -6.21 -5.49
N VAL A 77 3.17 -5.23 -4.65
CA VAL A 77 4.03 -4.78 -3.56
C VAL A 77 3.38 -5.12 -2.24
N ILE A 78 3.98 -6.03 -1.49
CA ILE A 78 3.52 -6.37 -0.14
C ILE A 78 4.11 -5.33 0.81
N THR A 79 3.26 -4.52 1.42
CA THR A 79 3.67 -3.44 2.33
C THR A 79 3.57 -3.87 3.78
N ALA A 80 3.86 -5.14 4.07
CA ALA A 80 3.60 -5.72 5.38
C ALA A 80 4.54 -6.89 5.68
N ASN A 81 5.04 -6.96 6.92
CA ASN A 81 5.89 -8.06 7.34
C ASN A 81 5.08 -9.35 7.62
N ASP A 82 3.76 -9.21 7.80
CA ASP A 82 2.87 -10.32 8.19
C ASP A 82 2.03 -10.89 7.05
N VAL A 83 2.42 -10.61 5.80
CA VAL A 83 1.78 -11.19 4.61
C VAL A 83 2.83 -11.97 3.83
N PRO A 84 2.67 -13.31 3.69
CA PRO A 84 3.67 -14.11 2.98
C PRO A 84 3.71 -13.83 1.48
N LYS A 85 4.92 -13.70 0.95
CA LYS A 85 5.15 -13.47 -0.48
C LYS A 85 4.62 -14.64 -1.33
N GLN A 86 4.70 -15.86 -0.80
CA GLN A 86 4.28 -17.07 -1.49
C GLN A 86 2.82 -17.06 -1.92
N LEU A 87 1.97 -16.29 -1.24
CA LEU A 87 0.56 -16.19 -1.60
C LEU A 87 0.35 -15.63 -3.01
N PHE A 88 1.29 -14.87 -3.53
CA PHE A 88 1.12 -14.11 -4.77
C PHE A 88 2.12 -14.43 -5.88
N GLU A 89 3.18 -15.18 -5.60
CA GLU A 89 4.27 -15.40 -6.55
C GLU A 89 3.84 -15.98 -7.89
N LYS A 90 2.80 -16.81 -7.89
CA LYS A 90 2.29 -17.44 -9.11
C LYS A 90 1.11 -16.69 -9.73
N LYS A 91 0.67 -15.60 -9.12
CA LYS A 91 -0.56 -14.90 -9.53
C LYS A 91 -0.31 -13.60 -10.25
N THR A 92 0.89 -13.04 -10.12
CA THR A 92 1.27 -11.77 -10.75
C THR A 92 2.67 -11.89 -11.35
N ARG A 93 3.02 -10.97 -12.24
CA ARG A 93 4.31 -11.01 -12.93
C ARG A 93 5.49 -10.86 -11.98
N LYS A 94 5.40 -9.90 -11.07
CA LYS A 94 6.49 -9.62 -10.15
C LYS A 94 5.93 -9.29 -8.78
N VAL A 95 6.53 -9.86 -7.75
CA VAL A 95 6.16 -9.60 -6.35
C VAL A 95 7.39 -9.10 -5.61
N ILE A 96 7.25 -7.97 -4.93
CA ILE A 96 8.27 -7.49 -4.00
C ILE A 96 7.63 -7.36 -2.62
N LYS A 97 8.44 -7.51 -1.58
CA LYS A 97 7.94 -7.42 -0.20
C LYS A 97 8.76 -6.41 0.59
N TRP A 98 8.06 -5.48 1.21
CA TRP A 98 8.62 -4.57 2.18
C TRP A 98 8.23 -5.08 3.57
N ASN A 99 9.21 -5.32 4.43
CA ASN A 99 8.96 -5.83 5.78
C ASN A 99 8.54 -4.70 6.71
N ILE A 100 7.36 -4.14 6.47
CA ILE A 100 6.81 -3.02 7.24
C ILE A 100 5.98 -3.58 8.39
N PRO A 101 6.27 -3.21 9.65
CA PRO A 101 5.50 -3.71 10.79
C PRO A 101 4.12 -3.04 10.86
N ASP A 102 3.19 -3.73 11.51
CA ASP A 102 1.91 -3.13 11.88
C ASP A 102 2.06 -2.43 13.23
N THR A 103 1.02 -1.74 13.66
CA THR A 103 0.99 -1.06 14.96
C THR A 103 -0.43 -0.98 15.47
N SER A 104 -0.56 -0.74 16.78
CA SER A 104 -1.84 -0.39 17.38
C SER A 104 -2.34 0.93 16.80
N GLN A 105 -3.64 1.00 16.54
CA GLN A 105 -4.28 2.21 16.01
C GLN A 105 -4.35 3.33 17.06
N ASP A 106 -3.94 3.05 18.30
CA ASP A 106 -3.86 4.05 19.38
C ASP A 106 -2.47 4.69 19.48
N ASP A 107 -1.47 4.15 18.81
CA ASP A 107 -0.09 4.64 18.87
C ASP A 107 0.20 5.62 17.74
N LEU A 108 -0.17 6.88 17.95
CA LEU A 108 -0.04 7.93 16.94
C LEU A 108 1.40 8.14 16.46
N CYS A 109 2.36 8.11 17.39
CA CYS A 109 3.78 8.27 17.04
C CYS A 109 4.24 7.16 16.11
N ASN A 110 3.84 5.93 16.40
CA ASN A 110 4.23 4.78 15.60
C ASN A 110 3.52 4.75 14.25
N ILE A 111 2.26 5.17 14.20
CA ILE A 111 1.53 5.32 12.94
C ILE A 111 2.26 6.29 12.02
N GLU A 112 2.69 7.43 12.55
CA GLU A 112 3.42 8.42 11.77
C GLU A 112 4.78 7.87 11.31
N ARG A 113 5.53 7.23 12.21
CA ARG A 113 6.83 6.64 11.89
C ARG A 113 6.73 5.61 10.76
N ILE A 114 5.74 4.72 10.86
CA ILE A 114 5.52 3.69 9.83
C ILE A 114 5.07 4.32 8.52
N SER A 115 4.19 5.33 8.58
CA SER A 115 3.74 6.05 7.38
C SER A 115 4.92 6.69 6.65
N ARG A 116 5.84 7.32 7.37
CA ARG A 116 7.04 7.91 6.76
C ARG A 116 7.97 6.85 6.17
N MET A 117 8.07 5.70 6.82
CA MET A 117 8.84 4.56 6.30
C MET A 117 8.27 4.08 4.96
N ILE A 118 6.95 3.96 4.87
CA ILE A 118 6.26 3.57 3.63
C ILE A 118 6.50 4.62 2.55
N MET A 119 6.37 5.91 2.89
CA MET A 119 6.59 7.00 1.94
C MET A 119 7.98 6.96 1.33
N LYS A 120 9.01 6.68 2.12
CA LYS A 120 10.39 6.52 1.61
C LYS A 120 10.51 5.36 0.63
N LYS A 121 9.87 4.23 0.94
CA LYS A 121 9.86 3.07 0.04
C LYS A 121 9.15 3.39 -1.27
N VAL A 122 8.04 4.12 -1.19
CA VAL A 122 7.28 4.53 -2.38
C VAL A 122 8.11 5.52 -3.21
N ASP A 123 8.82 6.47 -2.58
CA ASP A 123 9.70 7.38 -3.30
C ASP A 123 10.72 6.61 -4.15
N LYS A 124 11.38 5.62 -3.55
CA LYS A 124 12.37 4.80 -4.27
C LYS A 124 11.73 3.99 -5.39
N LEU A 125 10.55 3.43 -5.16
CA LEU A 125 9.82 2.70 -6.19
C LEU A 125 9.50 3.61 -7.36
N ASN A 126 8.99 4.81 -7.08
CA ASN A 126 8.64 5.78 -8.12
C ASN A 126 9.87 6.18 -8.95
N GLU A 127 11.01 6.42 -8.30
CA GLU A 127 12.26 6.72 -9.00
C GLU A 127 12.68 5.56 -9.92
N THR A 128 12.58 4.34 -9.46
CA THR A 128 12.90 3.15 -10.25
C THR A 128 12.02 3.06 -11.49
N LEU A 129 10.74 3.36 -11.35
CA LEU A 129 9.80 3.30 -12.47
C LEU A 129 10.04 4.42 -13.48
N GLU A 130 10.44 5.61 -13.02
CA GLU A 130 10.75 6.74 -13.90
C GLU A 130 11.96 6.49 -14.79
N LYS A 131 12.89 5.65 -14.36
CA LYS A 131 14.13 5.33 -15.11
C LYS A 131 13.93 4.30 -16.21
N LYS A 132 12.75 3.78 -16.38
CA LYS A 132 12.46 2.76 -17.40
C LYS A 132 11.90 3.34 -18.69
#